data_78789e23795448c7572e5567de76d1c5
#
_entry.id   78789e23795448c7572e5567de76d1c5
#
_cell.length_a   1.000
_cell.length_b   1.000
_cell.length_c   1.000
_cell.angle_alpha   90.00
_cell.angle_beta   90.00
_cell.angle_gamma   90.00
#
_symmetry.space_group_name_H-M   'P 1'
#
loop_
_entity.id
_entity.type
_entity.pdbx_description
1 polymer ?
#
loop_
_entity_poly.entity_id
_entity_poly.type
_entity_poly.pdbx_seq_one_letter_code
_entity_poly.pdbx_strand_id
1 'polypeptide(L)'
;MKKCEKCGVPQKDSNFRCIECGAILGDPLSCEEESAMKKKISDFIDDRAARTDPFYVSRLDKITVLLDILGVIAAILSMIFVNVVDGDALCFIIALIFTLGGVYTAFPKLGWFFEKMRVEMHYYVENLEPSELYLITRKVISVATPVLGYMALIYVWIHL
;
A
#
# COMPACT_ATOMS: atom_id res chain seq x y z
N MET A 1 -13.08 18.41 -34.33
CA MET A 1 -14.41 17.76 -34.19
C MET A 1 -14.43 16.47 -34.98
N LYS A 2 -14.63 15.35 -34.30
CA LYS A 2 -14.77 14.02 -34.94
C LYS A 2 -16.24 13.80 -35.34
N LYS A 3 -16.47 13.15 -36.45
CA LYS A 3 -17.84 12.69 -36.83
C LYS A 3 -17.97 11.22 -36.43
N CYS A 4 -19.09 10.89 -35.82
CA CYS A 4 -19.39 9.47 -35.54
C CYS A 4 -19.62 8.72 -36.83
N GLU A 5 -18.88 7.65 -37.10
CA GLU A 5 -19.01 6.82 -38.31
C GLU A 5 -20.36 6.11 -38.37
N LYS A 6 -21.00 5.84 -37.21
CA LYS A 6 -22.25 5.09 -37.12
C LYS A 6 -23.49 5.98 -37.32
N CYS A 7 -23.51 7.20 -36.77
CA CYS A 7 -24.69 8.08 -36.83
C CYS A 7 -24.43 9.45 -37.47
N GLY A 8 -23.20 9.76 -37.90
CA GLY A 8 -22.80 11.00 -38.55
C GLY A 8 -22.78 12.24 -37.68
N VAL A 9 -23.15 12.17 -36.42
CA VAL A 9 -23.26 13.31 -35.52
C VAL A 9 -21.86 13.85 -35.16
N PRO A 10 -21.62 15.18 -35.26
CA PRO A 10 -20.33 15.76 -34.87
C PRO A 10 -20.16 15.72 -33.35
N GLN A 11 -18.98 15.27 -32.90
CA GLN A 11 -18.62 15.11 -31.50
C GLN A 11 -17.35 15.90 -31.20
N LYS A 12 -17.12 16.25 -29.91
CA LYS A 12 -15.85 16.82 -29.47
C LYS A 12 -14.73 15.79 -29.60
N ASP A 13 -13.52 16.21 -29.96
CA ASP A 13 -12.36 15.34 -30.11
C ASP A 13 -12.01 14.56 -28.83
N SER A 14 -12.42 15.09 -27.67
CA SER A 14 -12.24 14.47 -26.34
C SER A 14 -13.23 13.33 -26.02
N ASN A 15 -14.27 13.14 -26.80
CA ASN A 15 -15.27 12.11 -26.55
C ASN A 15 -14.81 10.76 -27.09
N PHE A 16 -14.76 9.75 -26.25
CA PHE A 16 -14.44 8.38 -26.64
C PHE A 16 -15.68 7.59 -27.11
N ARG A 17 -16.88 8.09 -26.79
CA ARG A 17 -18.14 7.47 -27.24
C ARG A 17 -19.06 8.54 -27.78
N CYS A 18 -19.81 8.18 -28.80
CA CYS A 18 -20.85 9.02 -29.33
C CYS A 18 -21.97 9.19 -28.29
N ILE A 19 -22.36 10.45 -28.03
CA ILE A 19 -23.40 10.78 -27.06
C ILE A 19 -24.77 10.23 -27.51
N GLU A 20 -25.00 10.19 -28.83
CA GLU A 20 -26.27 9.80 -29.40
C GLU A 20 -26.44 8.29 -29.55
N CYS A 21 -25.45 7.59 -30.11
CA CYS A 21 -25.57 6.16 -30.41
C CYS A 21 -24.68 5.24 -29.56
N GLY A 22 -23.88 5.80 -28.66
CA GLY A 22 -22.97 5.04 -27.80
C GLY A 22 -21.78 4.38 -28.51
N ALA A 23 -21.62 4.56 -29.82
CA ALA A 23 -20.54 3.98 -30.61
C ALA A 23 -19.18 4.55 -30.16
N ILE A 24 -18.14 3.71 -30.15
CA ILE A 24 -16.78 4.13 -29.84
C ILE A 24 -16.28 5.03 -30.98
N LEU A 25 -15.75 6.21 -30.62
CA LEU A 25 -15.23 7.21 -31.52
C LEU A 25 -13.70 7.14 -31.54
N GLY A 26 -13.16 6.45 -32.49
CA GLY A 26 -11.72 6.32 -32.70
C GLY A 26 -11.26 4.86 -32.74
N ASP A 27 -10.01 4.66 -33.12
CA ASP A 27 -9.41 3.35 -33.14
C ASP A 27 -9.43 2.75 -31.71
N PRO A 28 -9.72 1.46 -31.57
CA PRO A 28 -9.63 0.79 -30.29
C PRO A 28 -8.22 1.02 -29.74
N LEU A 29 -8.13 1.56 -28.51
CA LEU A 29 -6.85 1.71 -27.80
C LEU A 29 -6.12 0.37 -27.84
N SER A 30 -4.85 0.40 -28.17
CA SER A 30 -4.02 -0.79 -28.04
C SER A 30 -4.06 -1.31 -26.59
N CYS A 31 -3.90 -2.60 -26.39
CA CYS A 31 -3.90 -3.20 -25.04
C CYS A 31 -2.89 -2.52 -24.10
N GLU A 32 -1.79 -2.02 -24.65
CA GLU A 32 -0.76 -1.28 -23.93
C GLU A 32 -1.24 0.12 -23.52
N GLU A 33 -1.91 0.84 -24.42
CA GLU A 33 -2.46 2.18 -24.13
C GLU A 33 -3.59 2.11 -23.11
N GLU A 34 -4.45 1.09 -23.20
CA GLU A 34 -5.52 0.87 -22.22
C GLU A 34 -4.95 0.58 -20.82
N SER A 35 -3.91 -0.25 -20.74
CA SER A 35 -3.25 -0.58 -19.48
C SER A 35 -2.54 0.64 -18.87
N ALA A 36 -1.87 1.45 -19.71
CA ALA A 36 -1.22 2.69 -19.30
C ALA A 36 -2.23 3.74 -18.80
N MET A 37 -3.39 3.84 -19.46
CA MET A 37 -4.47 4.74 -19.06
C MET A 37 -5.11 4.29 -17.73
N LYS A 38 -5.39 3.00 -17.56
CA LYS A 38 -5.89 2.43 -16.30
C LYS A 38 -4.93 2.71 -15.14
N LYS A 39 -3.62 2.57 -15.38
CA LYS A 39 -2.59 2.89 -14.38
C LYS A 39 -2.63 4.37 -14.00
N LYS A 40 -2.64 5.29 -14.99
CA LYS A 40 -2.70 6.73 -14.73
C LYS A 40 -3.95 7.15 -13.94
N ILE A 41 -5.12 6.62 -14.31
CA ILE A 41 -6.39 6.89 -13.60
C ILE A 41 -6.31 6.40 -12.16
N SER A 42 -5.76 5.23 -11.96
CA SER A 42 -5.59 4.64 -10.65
C SER A 42 -4.63 5.45 -9.76
N ASP A 43 -3.48 5.86 -10.32
CA ASP A 43 -2.50 6.68 -9.60
C ASP A 43 -3.11 8.04 -9.22
N PHE A 44 -3.93 8.63 -10.10
CA PHE A 44 -4.65 9.87 -9.82
C PHE A 44 -5.69 9.72 -8.71
N ILE A 45 -6.45 8.62 -8.69
CA ILE A 45 -7.43 8.32 -7.64
C ILE A 45 -6.71 8.12 -6.31
N ASP A 46 -5.61 7.36 -6.30
CA ASP A 46 -4.81 7.11 -5.11
C ASP A 46 -4.21 8.40 -4.54
N ASP A 47 -3.69 9.29 -5.39
CA ASP A 47 -3.14 10.59 -4.97
C ASP A 47 -4.22 11.52 -4.40
N ARG A 48 -5.41 11.54 -5.01
CA ARG A 48 -6.54 12.31 -4.51
C ARG A 48 -7.08 11.78 -3.18
N ALA A 49 -7.20 10.47 -3.04
CA ALA A 49 -7.64 9.84 -1.80
C ALA A 49 -6.63 10.07 -0.66
N ALA A 50 -5.33 10.00 -0.97
CA ALA A 50 -4.27 10.27 0.01
C ALA A 50 -4.25 11.73 0.50
N ARG A 51 -4.73 12.69 -0.31
CA ARG A 51 -4.84 14.11 0.08
C ARG A 51 -6.07 14.40 0.95
N THR A 52 -7.13 13.62 0.79
CA THR A 52 -8.41 13.84 1.50
C THR A 52 -8.53 13.05 2.79
N ASP A 53 -7.91 11.88 2.90
CA ASP A 53 -7.91 11.05 4.11
C ASP A 53 -6.46 10.74 4.55
N PRO A 54 -5.99 11.31 5.68
CA PRO A 54 -4.67 11.04 6.21
C PRO A 54 -4.43 9.56 6.58
N PHE A 55 -5.52 8.80 6.75
CA PHE A 55 -5.46 7.35 7.04
C PHE A 55 -5.66 6.46 5.81
N TYR A 56 -5.66 7.05 4.61
CA TYR A 56 -5.78 6.28 3.38
C TYR A 56 -4.65 5.25 3.24
N VAL A 57 -5.04 4.01 2.94
CA VAL A 57 -4.11 2.91 2.70
C VAL A 57 -3.80 2.86 1.22
N SER A 58 -2.60 3.33 0.85
CA SER A 58 -2.14 3.37 -0.54
C SER A 58 -1.90 1.96 -1.10
N ARG A 59 -1.68 1.86 -2.42
CA ARG A 59 -1.29 0.59 -3.05
C ARG A 59 0.05 0.08 -2.53
N LEU A 60 0.99 0.99 -2.28
CA LEU A 60 2.27 0.62 -1.67
C LEU A 60 2.07 0.01 -0.30
N ASP A 61 1.20 0.59 0.54
CA ASP A 61 0.89 0.03 1.86
C ASP A 61 0.30 -1.38 1.76
N LYS A 62 -0.56 -1.66 0.76
CA LYS A 62 -1.10 -3.01 0.53
C LYS A 62 -0.03 -4.01 0.10
N ILE A 63 0.93 -3.58 -0.72
CA ILE A 63 2.06 -4.42 -1.13
C ILE A 63 2.97 -4.71 0.07
N THR A 64 3.28 -3.71 0.89
CA THR A 64 4.10 -3.92 2.09
C THR A 64 3.42 -4.83 3.10
N VAL A 65 2.11 -4.72 3.32
CA VAL A 65 1.34 -5.66 4.15
C VAL A 65 1.42 -7.09 3.61
N LEU A 66 1.32 -7.27 2.29
CA LEU A 66 1.48 -8.59 1.67
C LEU A 66 2.89 -9.15 1.90
N LEU A 67 3.92 -8.31 1.76
CA LEU A 67 5.30 -8.70 2.05
C LEU A 67 5.50 -9.06 3.52
N ASP A 68 4.89 -8.33 4.44
CA ASP A 68 4.94 -8.64 5.88
C ASP A 68 4.28 -9.99 6.17
N ILE A 69 3.12 -10.29 5.57
CA ILE A 69 2.45 -11.60 5.71
C ILE A 69 3.36 -12.73 5.20
N LEU A 70 3.96 -12.56 4.01
CA LEU A 70 4.90 -13.53 3.46
C LEU A 70 6.14 -13.67 4.36
N GLY A 71 6.62 -12.58 4.96
CA GLY A 71 7.71 -12.58 5.93
C GLY A 71 7.40 -13.38 7.19
N VAL A 72 6.18 -13.25 7.74
CA VAL A 72 5.72 -14.06 8.88
C VAL A 72 5.74 -15.56 8.51
N ILE A 73 5.20 -15.90 7.35
CA ILE A 73 5.18 -17.30 6.88
C ILE A 73 6.61 -17.83 6.73
N ALA A 74 7.50 -17.04 6.12
CA ALA A 74 8.90 -17.41 5.94
C ALA A 74 9.63 -17.60 7.29
N ALA A 75 9.38 -16.73 8.27
CA ALA A 75 9.95 -16.83 9.60
C ALA A 75 9.46 -18.10 10.34
N ILE A 76 8.16 -18.42 10.24
CA ILE A 76 7.60 -19.66 10.85
C ILE A 76 8.18 -20.90 10.18
N LEU A 77 8.30 -20.90 8.85
CA LEU A 77 8.95 -22.01 8.13
C LEU A 77 10.42 -22.15 8.54
N SER A 78 11.13 -21.05 8.73
CA SER A 78 12.53 -21.08 9.20
C SER A 78 12.66 -21.72 10.57
N MET A 79 11.73 -21.50 11.49
CA MET A 79 11.70 -22.18 12.80
C MET A 79 11.60 -23.72 12.68
N ILE A 80 10.92 -24.21 11.66
CA ILE A 80 10.77 -25.66 11.42
C ILE A 80 12.05 -26.27 10.85
N PHE A 81 12.78 -25.54 10.00
CA PHE A 81 13.93 -26.05 9.27
C PHE A 81 15.27 -25.76 9.99
N VAL A 82 15.37 -24.68 10.76
CA VAL A 82 16.56 -24.31 11.53
C VAL A 82 16.44 -24.91 12.94
N ASN A 83 16.89 -26.15 13.08
CA ASN A 83 16.83 -26.92 14.35
C ASN A 83 17.89 -26.46 15.39
N VAL A 84 18.11 -25.16 15.54
CA VAL A 84 19.08 -24.59 16.50
C VAL A 84 18.31 -23.78 17.53
N VAL A 85 18.46 -24.12 18.81
CA VAL A 85 17.71 -23.51 19.93
C VAL A 85 17.84 -21.98 19.96
N ASP A 86 18.98 -21.43 19.57
CA ASP A 86 19.20 -19.97 19.50
C ASP A 86 18.54 -19.36 18.25
N GLY A 87 18.40 -20.13 17.15
CA GLY A 87 17.74 -19.72 15.92
C GLY A 87 16.23 -19.55 16.06
N ASP A 88 15.57 -20.37 16.87
CA ASP A 88 14.12 -20.31 17.09
C ASP A 88 13.69 -19.00 17.72
N ALA A 89 14.41 -18.54 18.75
CA ALA A 89 14.12 -17.27 19.40
C ALA A 89 14.27 -16.08 18.43
N LEU A 90 15.31 -16.08 17.59
CA LEU A 90 15.54 -15.05 16.60
C LEU A 90 14.45 -15.03 15.51
N CYS A 91 14.08 -16.20 14.98
CA CYS A 91 12.99 -16.32 14.01
C CYS A 91 11.65 -15.85 14.60
N PHE A 92 11.38 -16.16 15.87
CA PHE A 92 10.18 -15.68 16.56
C PHE A 92 10.17 -14.15 16.67
N ILE A 93 11.28 -13.51 17.02
CA ILE A 93 11.42 -12.06 17.09
C ILE A 93 11.19 -11.44 15.70
N ILE A 94 11.74 -12.03 14.64
CA ILE A 94 11.55 -11.58 13.26
C ILE A 94 10.07 -11.68 12.86
N ALA A 95 9.40 -12.80 13.17
CA ALA A 95 7.98 -12.97 12.92
C ALA A 95 7.13 -11.92 13.66
N LEU A 96 7.50 -11.58 14.90
CA LEU A 96 6.84 -10.54 15.68
C LEU A 96 7.02 -9.15 15.03
N ILE A 97 8.21 -8.84 14.53
CA ILE A 97 8.49 -7.58 13.84
C ILE A 97 7.62 -7.44 12.58
N PHE A 98 7.56 -8.47 11.73
CA PHE A 98 6.70 -8.48 10.55
C PHE A 98 5.22 -8.33 10.93
N THR A 99 4.76 -9.03 11.96
CA THR A 99 3.36 -8.95 12.42
C THR A 99 3.01 -7.55 12.89
N LEU A 100 3.85 -6.93 13.73
CA LEU A 100 3.63 -5.58 14.24
C LEU A 100 3.69 -4.54 13.11
N GLY A 101 4.65 -4.65 12.19
CA GLY A 101 4.78 -3.77 11.04
C GLY A 101 3.57 -3.87 10.10
N GLY A 102 3.16 -5.09 9.78
CA GLY A 102 1.98 -5.36 8.94
C GLY A 102 0.69 -4.82 9.56
N VAL A 103 0.46 -5.03 10.86
CA VAL A 103 -0.71 -4.48 11.57
C VAL A 103 -0.67 -2.95 11.59
N TYR A 104 0.49 -2.35 11.87
CA TYR A 104 0.64 -0.90 11.89
C TYR A 104 0.38 -0.26 10.52
N THR A 105 0.78 -0.92 9.45
CA THR A 105 0.57 -0.48 8.06
C THR A 105 -0.87 -0.70 7.60
N ALA A 106 -1.45 -1.88 7.90
CA ALA A 106 -2.81 -2.24 7.49
C ALA A 106 -3.90 -1.42 8.19
N PHE A 107 -3.65 -1.04 9.47
CA PHE A 107 -4.62 -0.34 10.31
C PHE A 107 -4.07 1.01 10.81
N PRO A 108 -3.95 2.01 9.93
CA PRO A 108 -3.36 3.30 10.30
C PRO A 108 -4.12 4.03 11.41
N LYS A 109 -5.43 3.85 11.50
CA LYS A 109 -6.25 4.41 12.59
C LYS A 109 -5.91 3.79 13.95
N LEU A 110 -5.55 2.51 13.97
CA LEU A 110 -5.14 1.82 15.20
C LEU A 110 -3.78 2.37 15.69
N GLY A 111 -2.81 2.51 14.79
CA GLY A 111 -1.51 3.12 15.11
C GLY A 111 -1.67 4.54 15.65
N TRP A 112 -2.52 5.35 15.01
CA TRP A 112 -2.83 6.69 15.48
C TRP A 112 -3.53 6.68 16.84
N PHE A 113 -4.44 5.76 17.11
CA PHE A 113 -5.12 5.63 18.40
C PHE A 113 -4.11 5.42 19.54
N PHE A 114 -3.13 4.54 19.37
CA PHE A 114 -2.09 4.33 20.39
C PHE A 114 -1.21 5.57 20.58
N GLU A 115 -0.83 6.24 19.49
CA GLU A 115 -0.03 7.46 19.54
C GLU A 115 -0.81 8.59 20.23
N LYS A 116 -2.07 8.77 19.86
CA LYS A 116 -2.97 9.73 20.48
C LYS A 116 -3.11 9.48 21.99
N MET A 117 -3.36 8.24 22.39
CA MET A 117 -3.45 7.86 23.80
C MET A 117 -2.16 8.15 24.56
N ARG A 118 -0.99 7.89 23.94
CA ARG A 118 0.30 8.23 24.53
C ARG A 118 0.46 9.73 24.77
N VAL A 119 0.08 10.56 23.80
CA VAL A 119 0.19 12.02 23.89
C VAL A 119 -0.84 12.59 24.86
N GLU A 120 -2.09 12.13 24.84
CA GLU A 120 -3.13 12.56 25.77
C GLU A 120 -2.78 12.26 27.22
N MET A 121 -2.17 11.11 27.51
CA MET A 121 -1.68 10.79 28.86
C MET A 121 -0.58 11.74 29.37
N HIS A 122 0.18 12.37 28.47
CA HIS A 122 1.30 13.22 28.86
C HIS A 122 0.97 14.73 28.83
N TYR A 123 0.05 15.17 27.96
CA TYR A 123 -0.10 16.59 27.64
C TYR A 123 -1.51 17.16 27.75
N TYR A 124 -2.53 16.40 28.14
CA TYR A 124 -3.93 16.87 28.29
C TYR A 124 -4.44 17.69 27.07
N VAL A 125 -4.12 17.27 25.87
CA VAL A 125 -4.51 17.98 24.63
C VAL A 125 -5.75 17.32 24.04
N GLU A 126 -6.82 18.09 23.92
CA GLU A 126 -8.07 17.65 23.24
C GLU A 126 -7.95 17.87 21.72
N ASN A 127 -8.57 16.99 20.93
CA ASN A 127 -8.68 17.09 19.45
C ASN A 127 -7.35 17.07 18.68
N LEU A 128 -6.48 16.10 19.00
CA LEU A 128 -5.25 15.88 18.26
C LEU A 128 -5.53 15.33 16.84
N GLU A 129 -5.10 16.09 15.84
CA GLU A 129 -5.01 15.61 14.44
C GLU A 129 -3.65 14.95 14.18
N PRO A 130 -3.58 13.96 13.26
CA PRO A 130 -2.32 13.32 12.92
C PRO A 130 -1.34 14.34 12.32
N SER A 131 -0.18 14.51 12.95
CA SER A 131 0.86 15.41 12.46
C SER A 131 1.47 14.88 11.16
N GLU A 132 2.00 15.79 10.31
CA GLU A 132 2.75 15.40 9.10
C GLU A 132 3.91 14.46 9.44
N LEU A 133 4.58 14.69 10.56
CA LEU A 133 5.66 13.84 11.03
C LEU A 133 5.18 12.40 11.30
N TYR A 134 4.01 12.22 11.91
CA TYR A 134 3.41 10.90 12.11
C TYR A 134 3.16 10.19 10.78
N LEU A 135 2.62 10.90 9.80
CA LEU A 135 2.31 10.34 8.47
C LEU A 135 3.57 9.92 7.72
N ILE A 136 4.64 10.74 7.80
CA ILE A 136 5.95 10.42 7.22
C ILE A 136 6.57 9.21 7.92
N THR A 137 6.61 9.22 9.26
CA THR A 137 7.18 8.14 10.06
C THR A 137 6.45 6.81 9.78
N ARG A 138 5.13 6.84 9.67
CA ARG A 138 4.33 5.67 9.29
C ARG A 138 4.78 5.09 7.95
N LYS A 139 4.94 5.93 6.92
CA LYS A 139 5.40 5.50 5.59
C LYS A 139 6.81 4.92 5.62
N VAL A 140 7.70 5.54 6.39
CA VAL A 140 9.06 5.02 6.58
C VAL A 140 9.04 3.65 7.25
N ILE A 141 8.29 3.49 8.33
CA ILE A 141 8.16 2.21 9.04
C ILE A 141 7.57 1.14 8.12
N SER A 142 6.53 1.45 7.35
CA SER A 142 5.87 0.48 6.46
C SER A 142 6.83 -0.11 5.42
N VAL A 143 7.80 0.65 4.95
CA VAL A 143 8.82 0.17 4.00
C VAL A 143 10.02 -0.46 4.72
N ALA A 144 10.45 0.13 5.84
CA ALA A 144 11.62 -0.35 6.58
C ALA A 144 11.39 -1.74 7.20
N THR A 145 10.18 -2.02 7.68
CA THR A 145 9.86 -3.30 8.34
C THR A 145 10.10 -4.51 7.44
N PRO A 146 9.52 -4.62 6.24
CA PRO A 146 9.80 -5.77 5.38
C PRO A 146 11.26 -5.84 4.96
N VAL A 147 11.91 -4.71 4.66
CA VAL A 147 13.32 -4.70 4.25
C VAL A 147 14.22 -5.26 5.35
N LEU A 148 14.11 -4.73 6.57
CA LEU A 148 14.91 -5.18 7.71
C LEU A 148 14.59 -6.62 8.11
N GLY A 149 13.32 -6.99 8.09
CA GLY A 149 12.87 -8.34 8.40
C GLY A 149 13.44 -9.39 7.43
N TYR A 150 13.40 -9.14 6.12
CA TYR A 150 13.99 -10.05 5.14
C TYR A 150 15.52 -10.08 5.21
N MET A 151 16.19 -8.97 5.47
CA MET A 151 17.64 -8.97 5.72
C MET A 151 18.00 -9.83 6.94
N ALA A 152 17.22 -9.74 8.02
CA ALA A 152 17.42 -10.56 9.19
C ALA A 152 17.16 -12.06 8.92
N LEU A 153 16.12 -12.42 8.14
CA LEU A 153 15.89 -13.80 7.71
C LEU A 153 17.05 -14.36 6.88
N ILE A 154 17.54 -13.60 5.92
CA ILE A 154 18.70 -14.00 5.11
C ILE A 154 19.92 -14.22 6.00
N TYR A 155 20.14 -13.34 6.97
CA TYR A 155 21.23 -13.50 7.94
C TYR A 155 21.12 -14.82 8.72
N VAL A 156 19.90 -15.14 9.21
CA VAL A 156 19.63 -16.43 9.91
C VAL A 156 19.98 -17.61 9.01
N TRP A 157 19.57 -17.59 7.74
CA TRP A 157 19.83 -18.70 6.80
C TRP A 157 21.30 -18.89 6.41
N ILE A 158 22.10 -17.83 6.51
CA ILE A 158 23.53 -17.88 6.15
C ILE A 158 24.40 -18.31 7.35
N HIS A 159 23.99 -17.94 8.57
CA HIS A 159 24.86 -18.06 9.76
C HIS A 159 24.39 -19.08 10.78
N LEU A 160 23.16 -19.59 10.65
CA LEU A 160 22.60 -20.65 11.49
C LEU A 160 22.30 -21.90 10.65
#